data_439dc90aada6c6e78fae1cf4d09db486
#
_entry.id   439dc90aada6c6e78fae1cf4d09db486
#
_cell.length_a   1.000
_cell.length_b   1.000
_cell.length_c   1.000
_cell.angle_alpha   90.00
_cell.angle_beta   90.00
_cell.angle_gamma   90.00
#
_symmetry.space_group_name_H-M   'P 1'
#
loop_
_entity.id
_entity.type
_entity.pdbx_description
1 polymer ?
#
loop_
_entity_poly.entity_id
_entity_poly.type
_entity_poly.pdbx_seq_one_letter_code
_entity_poly.pdbx_strand_id
1 'polypeptide(L)'
;DSPIKAAVDNGDELSSKLIFDAAKEGDFFAPYADMLKAGYGTLAYGDAWNIFDNIVVSENLAKGSTGKLKLQQAPGSKFYGNIFKQLYMVQKEGQYKGYPLRTYVGNNFQGGYSDHFPVYIYIGK
;
A
#
# COMPACT_ATOMS: atom_id res chain seq x y z
N ASP A 1 -14.08 15.82 4.50
CA ASP A 1 -13.48 14.54 4.11
C ASP A 1 -12.03 14.77 3.69
N SER A 2 -11.11 13.89 4.14
CA SER A 2 -9.71 14.02 3.77
C SER A 2 -9.50 13.58 2.32
N PRO A 3 -8.51 14.16 1.60
CA PRO A 3 -8.15 13.69 0.26
C PRO A 3 -7.79 12.20 0.21
N ILE A 4 -7.20 11.68 1.27
CA ILE A 4 -6.84 10.26 1.38
C ILE A 4 -8.10 9.40 1.39
N LYS A 5 -9.09 9.77 2.19
CA LYS A 5 -10.35 9.04 2.25
C LYS A 5 -11.05 9.03 0.88
N ALA A 6 -11.17 10.19 0.26
CA ALA A 6 -11.78 10.30 -1.07
C ALA A 6 -11.06 9.42 -2.11
N ALA A 7 -9.72 9.40 -2.09
CA ALA A 7 -8.94 8.56 -3.00
C ALA A 7 -9.15 7.07 -2.73
N VAL A 8 -9.27 6.68 -1.46
CA VAL A 8 -9.52 5.28 -1.08
C VAL A 8 -10.96 4.87 -1.41
N ASP A 9 -11.93 5.72 -1.10
CA ASP A 9 -13.36 5.45 -1.39
C ASP A 9 -13.59 5.27 -2.89
N ASN A 10 -12.96 6.08 -3.73
CA ASN A 10 -12.99 5.91 -5.18
C ASN A 10 -12.37 4.58 -5.63
N GLY A 11 -11.47 4.02 -4.85
CA GLY A 11 -10.84 2.73 -5.10
C GLY A 11 -11.75 1.53 -4.80
N ASP A 12 -12.81 1.71 -4.02
CA ASP A 12 -13.66 0.60 -3.61
C ASP A 12 -14.56 0.05 -4.71
N GLU A 13 -14.91 0.86 -5.68
CA GLU A 13 -15.86 0.48 -6.74
C GLU A 13 -15.19 0.05 -8.05
N LEU A 14 -13.96 0.49 -8.31
CA LEU A 14 -13.27 0.31 -9.59
C LEU A 14 -11.91 -0.38 -9.41
N SER A 15 -11.46 -1.07 -10.45
CA SER A 15 -10.07 -1.57 -10.48
C SER A 15 -9.08 -0.41 -10.57
N SER A 16 -7.84 -0.60 -10.12
CA SER A 16 -6.78 0.41 -10.20
C SER A 16 -6.64 1.00 -11.61
N LYS A 17 -6.79 0.15 -12.63
CA LYS A 17 -6.72 0.61 -14.02
C LYS A 17 -7.85 1.57 -14.37
N LEU A 18 -9.09 1.24 -13.99
CA LEU A 18 -10.25 2.09 -14.29
C LEU A 18 -10.19 3.42 -13.55
N ILE A 19 -9.77 3.40 -12.29
CA ILE A 19 -9.56 4.61 -11.49
C ILE A 19 -8.48 5.48 -12.14
N PHE A 20 -7.39 4.86 -12.52
CA PHE A 20 -6.28 5.51 -13.20
C PHE A 20 -6.73 6.18 -14.52
N ASP A 21 -7.48 5.45 -15.35
CA ASP A 21 -7.98 5.95 -16.64
C ASP A 21 -9.02 7.07 -16.48
N ALA A 22 -9.81 7.03 -15.40
CA ALA A 22 -10.86 8.01 -15.11
C ALA A 22 -10.37 9.26 -14.38
N ALA A 23 -9.16 9.26 -13.82
CA ALA A 23 -8.63 10.38 -13.04
C ALA A 23 -8.48 11.63 -13.93
N LYS A 24 -8.80 12.78 -13.35
CA LYS A 24 -8.77 14.10 -13.99
C LYS A 24 -7.79 15.00 -13.27
N GLU A 25 -7.45 16.13 -13.91
CA GLU A 25 -6.66 17.17 -13.26
C GLU A 25 -7.29 17.56 -11.91
N GLY A 26 -6.47 17.56 -10.86
CA GLY A 26 -6.91 17.83 -9.49
C GLY A 26 -7.32 16.60 -8.69
N ASP A 27 -7.49 15.44 -9.32
CA ASP A 27 -7.77 14.19 -8.63
C ASP A 27 -6.50 13.59 -8.01
N PHE A 28 -6.74 12.68 -7.07
CA PHE A 28 -5.70 11.87 -6.46
C PHE A 28 -5.88 10.40 -6.82
N PHE A 29 -4.77 9.67 -6.88
CA PHE A 29 -4.73 8.25 -7.11
C PHE A 29 -4.16 7.53 -5.88
N ALA A 30 -4.87 6.50 -5.39
CA ALA A 30 -4.49 5.69 -4.24
C ALA A 30 -4.02 4.30 -4.72
N PRO A 31 -2.70 4.08 -4.89
CA PRO A 31 -2.16 2.83 -5.45
C PRO A 31 -2.46 1.56 -4.65
N TYR A 32 -2.85 1.68 -3.40
CA TYR A 32 -3.02 0.56 -2.47
C TYR A 32 -4.45 0.03 -2.36
N ALA A 33 -5.45 0.72 -2.92
CA ALA A 33 -6.86 0.33 -2.78
C ALA A 33 -7.14 -1.09 -3.29
N ASP A 34 -6.63 -1.46 -4.46
CA ASP A 34 -6.81 -2.81 -5.00
C ASP A 34 -6.05 -3.88 -4.22
N MET A 35 -4.93 -3.52 -3.60
CA MET A 35 -4.16 -4.46 -2.77
C MET A 35 -4.95 -4.87 -1.54
N LEU A 36 -5.68 -3.94 -0.92
CA LEU A 36 -6.55 -4.25 0.21
C LEU A 36 -7.65 -5.25 -0.21
N LYS A 37 -8.30 -5.02 -1.35
CA LYS A 37 -9.31 -5.94 -1.90
C LYS A 37 -8.73 -7.31 -2.20
N ALA A 38 -7.48 -7.38 -2.62
CA ALA A 38 -6.79 -8.64 -2.91
C ALA A 38 -6.26 -9.36 -1.65
N GLY A 39 -6.50 -8.83 -0.45
CA GLY A 39 -6.12 -9.44 0.82
C GLY A 39 -4.74 -9.07 1.33
N TYR A 40 -4.05 -8.11 0.71
CA TYR A 40 -2.78 -7.59 1.21
C TYR A 40 -3.00 -6.57 2.33
N GLY A 41 -1.99 -6.38 3.16
CA GLY A 41 -2.03 -5.40 4.23
C GLY A 41 -0.65 -4.99 4.72
N THR A 42 -0.59 -3.85 5.37
CA THR A 42 0.62 -3.34 6.04
C THR A 42 0.60 -3.63 7.53
N LEU A 43 -0.57 -3.96 8.06
CA LEU A 43 -0.81 -4.27 9.46
C LEU A 43 -1.87 -5.36 9.55
N ALA A 44 -1.74 -6.24 10.55
CA ALA A 44 -2.77 -7.24 10.86
C ALA A 44 -3.20 -7.13 12.31
N TYR A 45 -4.51 -7.21 12.54
CA TYR A 45 -5.11 -7.23 13.86
C TYR A 45 -6.35 -8.12 13.85
N GLY A 46 -6.44 -9.07 14.80
CA GLY A 46 -7.59 -9.96 14.91
C GLY A 46 -7.88 -10.74 13.63
N ASP A 47 -6.84 -11.24 12.96
CA ASP A 47 -6.89 -11.95 11.67
C ASP A 47 -7.40 -11.12 10.48
N ALA A 48 -7.54 -9.81 10.66
CA ALA A 48 -7.88 -8.88 9.59
C ALA A 48 -6.63 -8.10 9.16
N TRP A 49 -6.35 -8.12 7.86
CA TRP A 49 -5.32 -7.30 7.24
C TRP A 49 -5.90 -5.97 6.81
N ASN A 50 -5.17 -4.89 7.08
CA ASN A 50 -5.54 -3.54 6.68
C ASN A 50 -4.33 -2.81 6.09
N ILE A 51 -4.59 -1.83 5.24
CA ILE A 51 -3.58 -0.92 4.71
C ILE A 51 -3.76 0.44 5.38
N PHE A 52 -2.95 0.68 6.40
CA PHE A 52 -2.94 1.98 7.11
C PHE A 52 -1.92 2.93 6.52
N ASP A 53 -0.87 2.36 5.92
CA ASP A 53 0.25 3.09 5.36
C ASP A 53 -0.01 3.27 3.87
N ASN A 54 -0.21 4.51 3.45
CA ASN A 54 -0.59 4.86 2.09
C ASN A 54 0.32 5.93 1.52
N ILE A 55 0.59 5.83 0.23
CA ILE A 55 1.17 6.89 -0.57
C ILE A 55 0.12 7.26 -1.60
N VAL A 56 -0.39 8.48 -1.54
CA VAL A 56 -1.39 8.99 -2.48
C VAL A 56 -0.70 9.99 -3.41
N VAL A 57 -0.90 9.84 -4.69
CA VAL A 57 -0.24 10.67 -5.71
C VAL A 57 -1.26 11.49 -6.49
N SER A 58 -0.79 12.61 -7.05
CA SER A 58 -1.62 13.41 -7.95
C SER A 58 -1.86 12.68 -9.28
N GLU A 59 -2.90 13.07 -9.98
CA GLU A 59 -3.19 12.58 -11.33
C GLU A 59 -1.99 12.79 -12.27
N ASN A 60 -1.34 13.95 -12.20
CA ASN A 60 -0.16 14.26 -13.01
C ASN A 60 0.97 13.24 -12.82
N LEU A 61 1.27 12.86 -11.57
CA LEU A 61 2.31 11.87 -11.30
C LEU A 61 1.84 10.47 -11.70
N ALA A 62 0.56 10.14 -11.49
CA ALA A 62 0.01 8.83 -11.84
C ALA A 62 0.07 8.58 -13.34
N LYS A 63 -0.44 9.50 -14.15
CA LYS A 63 -0.48 9.38 -15.61
C LYS A 63 0.80 9.80 -16.30
N GLY A 64 1.52 10.74 -15.72
CA GLY A 64 2.72 11.32 -16.31
C GLY A 64 2.44 12.11 -17.59
N SER A 65 3.49 12.57 -18.20
CA SER A 65 3.48 13.16 -19.53
C SER A 65 4.85 12.92 -20.18
N THR A 66 4.96 13.11 -21.48
CA THR A 66 6.21 12.85 -22.21
C THR A 66 7.40 13.58 -21.57
N GLY A 67 8.43 12.81 -21.21
CA GLY A 67 9.66 13.31 -20.59
C GLY A 67 9.55 13.69 -19.12
N LYS A 68 8.40 13.44 -18.47
CA LYS A 68 8.19 13.72 -17.06
C LYS A 68 8.22 12.43 -16.22
N LEU A 69 8.38 12.60 -14.92
CA LEU A 69 8.28 11.49 -13.97
C LEU A 69 6.86 10.94 -13.93
N LYS A 70 6.77 9.64 -13.80
CA LYS A 70 5.50 8.90 -13.81
C LYS A 70 5.55 7.74 -12.81
N LEU A 71 4.42 7.46 -12.19
CA LEU A 71 4.22 6.28 -11.36
C LEU A 71 4.38 5.02 -12.22
N GLN A 72 5.19 4.06 -11.73
CA GLN A 72 5.51 2.82 -12.42
C GLN A 72 5.05 1.62 -11.61
N GLN A 73 4.69 0.53 -12.31
CA GLN A 73 4.51 -0.77 -11.68
C GLN A 73 5.88 -1.44 -11.49
N ALA A 74 6.03 -2.20 -10.39
CA ALA A 74 7.18 -3.08 -10.25
C ALA A 74 7.14 -4.18 -11.32
N PRO A 75 8.29 -4.67 -11.81
CA PRO A 75 8.32 -5.76 -12.77
C PRO A 75 7.53 -6.98 -12.29
N GLY A 76 6.60 -7.46 -13.11
CA GLY A 76 5.74 -8.61 -12.79
C GLY A 76 4.57 -8.31 -11.86
N SER A 77 4.43 -7.10 -11.36
CA SER A 77 3.32 -6.70 -10.51
C SER A 77 2.18 -6.07 -11.32
N LYS A 78 0.94 -6.36 -10.91
CA LYS A 78 -0.26 -5.69 -11.43
C LYS A 78 -0.66 -4.46 -10.61
N PHE A 79 0.05 -4.19 -9.51
CA PHE A 79 -0.23 -3.06 -8.62
C PHE A 79 0.79 -1.95 -8.81
N TYR A 80 0.37 -0.70 -8.55
CA TYR A 80 1.25 0.46 -8.51
C TYR A 80 1.82 0.69 -7.10
N GLY A 81 1.11 0.23 -6.07
CA GLY A 81 1.62 0.23 -4.71
C GLY A 81 2.49 -1.00 -4.43
N ASN A 82 3.41 -0.86 -3.50
CA ASN A 82 4.27 -1.96 -3.07
C ASN A 82 4.36 -1.98 -1.55
N ILE A 83 4.41 -3.18 -1.00
CA ILE A 83 4.59 -3.42 0.43
C ILE A 83 5.93 -4.14 0.61
N PHE A 84 6.82 -3.55 1.41
CA PHE A 84 8.12 -4.14 1.69
C PHE A 84 7.98 -5.16 2.82
N LYS A 85 8.07 -6.45 2.48
CA LYS A 85 7.90 -7.56 3.40
C LYS A 85 9.04 -8.56 3.22
N GLN A 86 9.86 -8.72 4.25
CA GLN A 86 11.00 -9.65 4.26
C GLN A 86 10.83 -10.66 5.39
N LEU A 87 11.47 -11.81 5.28
CA LEU A 87 11.34 -12.89 6.28
C LEU A 87 11.74 -12.46 7.69
N TYR A 88 12.73 -11.57 7.80
CA TYR A 88 13.16 -11.06 9.11
C TYR A 88 12.17 -10.09 9.77
N MET A 89 11.16 -9.65 9.01
CA MET A 89 10.14 -8.69 9.47
C MET A 89 8.87 -9.35 9.94
N VAL A 90 8.75 -10.67 9.81
CA VAL A 90 7.52 -11.41 10.10
C VAL A 90 7.68 -12.38 11.24
N GLN A 91 6.59 -12.66 11.92
CA GLN A 91 6.52 -13.76 12.88
C GLN A 91 6.61 -15.09 12.14
N LYS A 92 7.53 -15.95 12.58
CA LYS A 92 7.87 -17.19 11.88
C LYS A 92 6.97 -18.36 12.26
N GLU A 93 6.36 -18.30 13.43
CA GLU A 93 5.58 -19.40 13.99
C GLU A 93 4.44 -18.89 14.88
N GLY A 94 3.58 -19.80 15.31
CA GLY A 94 2.48 -19.50 16.20
C GLY A 94 1.24 -18.95 15.53
N GLN A 95 0.31 -18.47 16.35
CA GLN A 95 -0.98 -17.95 15.92
C GLN A 95 -0.87 -16.77 14.94
N TYR A 96 0.16 -15.95 15.10
CA TYR A 96 0.37 -14.73 14.31
C TYR A 96 1.46 -14.89 13.24
N LYS A 97 1.70 -16.14 12.80
CA LYS A 97 2.65 -16.39 11.72
C LYS A 97 2.34 -15.53 10.48
N GLY A 98 3.34 -14.83 9.98
CA GLY A 98 3.21 -13.95 8.82
C GLY A 98 2.84 -12.50 9.15
N TYR A 99 2.42 -12.22 10.38
CA TYR A 99 2.18 -10.86 10.85
C TYR A 99 3.50 -10.11 11.02
N PRO A 100 3.48 -8.76 11.00
CA PRO A 100 4.67 -7.99 11.34
C PRO A 100 5.21 -8.39 12.72
N LEU A 101 6.52 -8.61 12.80
CA LEU A 101 7.19 -8.87 14.07
C LEU A 101 7.38 -7.54 14.79
N ARG A 102 6.59 -7.32 15.83
CA ARG A 102 6.60 -6.09 16.62
C ARG A 102 7.87 -5.93 17.45
N THR A 103 8.24 -4.70 17.74
CA THR A 103 9.32 -4.40 18.70
C THR A 103 8.93 -4.87 20.10
N TYR A 104 7.69 -4.55 20.51
CA TYR A 104 7.11 -4.94 21.78
C TYR A 104 5.71 -5.53 21.62
N VAL A 105 5.38 -6.47 22.51
CA VAL A 105 4.00 -6.90 22.78
C VAL A 105 3.74 -6.63 24.25
N GLY A 106 2.93 -5.62 24.55
CA GLY A 106 2.85 -5.07 25.90
C GLY A 106 4.22 -4.56 26.34
N ASN A 107 4.72 -5.08 27.45
CA ASN A 107 6.05 -4.75 27.97
C ASN A 107 7.15 -5.74 27.55
N ASN A 108 6.82 -6.74 26.74
CA ASN A 108 7.74 -7.78 26.32
C ASN A 108 8.42 -7.42 25.01
N PHE A 109 9.75 -7.31 25.03
CA PHE A 109 10.57 -7.04 23.86
C PHE A 109 10.60 -8.26 22.94
N GLN A 110 10.21 -8.07 21.67
CA GLN A 110 10.18 -9.11 20.65
C GLN A 110 11.31 -8.98 19.63
N GLY A 111 11.98 -7.84 19.58
CA GLY A 111 13.09 -7.59 18.68
C GLY A 111 12.72 -7.27 17.22
N GLY A 112 11.45 -7.07 16.93
CA GLY A 112 11.02 -6.64 15.60
C GLY A 112 11.27 -5.16 15.36
N TYR A 113 11.19 -4.77 14.08
CA TYR A 113 11.42 -3.37 13.68
C TYR A 113 10.18 -2.50 13.78
N SER A 114 9.01 -3.06 13.47
CA SER A 114 7.74 -2.32 13.44
C SER A 114 6.55 -3.29 13.45
N ASP A 115 5.41 -2.81 13.88
CA ASP A 115 4.12 -3.50 13.74
C ASP A 115 3.43 -3.25 12.38
N HIS A 116 4.07 -2.45 11.52
CA HIS A 116 3.65 -2.22 10.13
C HIS A 116 4.75 -2.63 9.16
N PHE A 117 4.35 -3.04 7.95
CA PHE A 117 5.28 -3.19 6.83
C PHE A 117 5.43 -1.85 6.11
N PRO A 118 6.65 -1.43 5.76
CA PRO A 118 6.87 -0.23 4.94
C PRO A 118 6.19 -0.33 3.57
N VAL A 119 5.77 0.80 3.06
CA VAL A 119 5.21 0.92 1.72
C VAL A 119 6.12 1.78 0.84
N TYR A 120 6.12 1.50 -0.46
CA TYR A 120 6.92 2.26 -1.43
C TYR A 120 6.28 2.24 -2.80
N ILE A 121 6.66 3.19 -3.63
CA ILE A 121 6.27 3.28 -5.03
C ILE A 121 7.50 3.47 -5.91
N TYR A 122 7.40 3.09 -7.18
CA TYR A 122 8.41 3.40 -8.18
C TYR A 122 7.98 4.60 -9.00
N ILE A 123 8.90 5.53 -9.18
CA ILE A 123 8.71 6.71 -10.02
C ILE A 123 9.86 6.75 -11.03
N GLY A 124 9.53 6.89 -12.30
CA GLY A 124 10.53 6.93 -13.36
C GLY A 124 10.01 7.70 -14.58
N LYS A 125 10.90 7.93 -15.52
CA LYS A 125 10.56 8.55 -16.81
C LYS A 125 10.03 7.54 -17.81
#